data_b53ad09c647fdc9fa78d76b5183f6574
#
_entry.id   b53ad09c647fdc9fa78d76b5183f6574
#
_cell.length_a   1.000
_cell.length_b   1.000
_cell.length_c   1.000
_cell.angle_alpha   90.00
_cell.angle_beta   90.00
_cell.angle_gamma   90.00
#
_symmetry.space_group_name_H-M   'P 1'
#
loop_
_entity.id
_entity.type
_entity.pdbx_description
1 polymer ?
#
loop_
_entity_poly.entity_id
_entity_poly.type
_entity_poly.pdbx_seq_one_letter_code
_entity_poly.pdbx_strand_id
1 'polypeptide(L)'
;MKLQRATQTNDYDLFKEYSNELNSNHQKHHLRSQLHFKKTKNSIPLSEVESEYEIVKRFKTGAMSYGSISEEAHTCMAIAMNRLGGKSNSGEGGEKPQRLGTEKNSAIKQVASGRFGVTEEYLVSAKEIQIKMAQGAKPGEGGHLPGKKVYPWIAKTRYSTPGVSLISPPPHHDIYSIEDLAQLIYDLKNANPQARISVKLVSEAGVGTIASGVAKAGATVVLISGYDGGTGAASQSSIHHAGLPWELGLAQAHQNLVENGLRSRVLIETDGK
;
A
#
# COMPACT_ATOMS: atom_id res chain seq x y z
N MET A 1 21.67 0.51 12.21
CA MET A 1 22.06 0.54 13.64
C MET A 1 21.57 1.78 14.37
N LYS A 2 21.79 3.04 13.90
CA LYS A 2 21.32 4.27 14.60
C LYS A 2 19.81 4.28 14.84
N LEU A 3 18.98 4.02 13.83
CA LEU A 3 17.51 3.98 13.98
C LEU A 3 17.04 2.96 15.02
N GLN A 4 17.60 1.74 14.98
CA GLN A 4 17.27 0.69 15.95
C GLN A 4 17.61 1.11 17.38
N ARG A 5 18.78 1.72 17.57
CA ARG A 5 19.20 2.21 18.89
C ARG A 5 18.29 3.37 19.36
N ALA A 6 18.02 4.33 18.50
CA ALA A 6 17.12 5.46 18.80
C ALA A 6 15.74 4.97 19.27
N THR A 7 15.16 3.98 18.58
CA THR A 7 13.85 3.41 18.98
C THR A 7 13.91 2.59 20.24
N GLN A 8 14.97 1.83 20.47
CA GLN A 8 15.15 1.00 21.68
C GLN A 8 15.38 1.84 22.94
N THR A 9 16.10 2.96 22.81
CA THR A 9 16.45 3.84 23.93
C THR A 9 15.52 5.05 24.04
N ASN A 10 14.57 5.21 23.14
CA ASN A 10 13.71 6.39 23.00
C ASN A 10 14.53 7.70 22.90
N ASP A 11 15.64 7.64 22.16
CA ASP A 11 16.59 8.75 21.98
C ASP A 11 16.24 9.54 20.71
N TYR A 12 15.57 10.68 20.90
CA TYR A 12 15.12 11.53 19.79
C TYR A 12 16.27 12.26 19.10
N ASP A 13 17.34 12.60 19.80
CA ASP A 13 18.48 13.28 19.20
C ASP A 13 19.27 12.33 18.30
N LEU A 14 19.42 11.08 18.69
CA LEU A 14 19.98 10.03 17.84
C LEU A 14 19.12 9.77 16.61
N PHE A 15 17.76 9.86 16.74
CA PHE A 15 16.86 9.80 15.60
C PHE A 15 17.06 10.99 14.63
N LYS A 16 17.22 12.20 15.15
CA LYS A 16 17.53 13.37 14.32
C LYS A 16 18.86 13.25 13.59
N GLU A 17 19.89 12.75 14.28
CA GLU A 17 21.19 12.49 13.66
C GLU A 17 21.06 11.51 12.49
N TYR A 18 20.35 10.40 12.68
CA TYR A 18 20.03 9.42 11.63
C TYR A 18 19.29 10.07 10.45
N SER A 19 18.24 10.85 10.71
CA SER A 19 17.46 11.53 9.69
C SER A 19 18.29 12.54 8.90
N ASN A 20 19.14 13.31 9.58
CA ASN A 20 20.02 14.28 8.94
C ASN A 20 21.06 13.60 8.04
N GLU A 21 21.64 12.49 8.48
CA GLU A 21 22.57 11.72 7.66
C GLU A 21 21.90 11.19 6.37
N LEU A 22 20.67 10.66 6.49
CA LEU A 22 19.93 10.17 5.32
C LEU A 22 19.56 11.28 4.35
N ASN A 23 19.14 12.43 4.89
CA ASN A 23 18.71 13.57 4.07
C ASN A 23 19.88 14.36 3.47
N SER A 24 21.06 14.37 4.10
CA SER A 24 22.25 15.08 3.62
C SER A 24 23.10 14.22 2.68
N ASN A 25 23.14 12.91 2.89
CA ASN A 25 23.82 11.97 2.00
C ASN A 25 22.98 11.76 0.73
N HIS A 26 22.97 12.76 -0.13
CA HIS A 26 22.38 12.64 -1.45
C HIS A 26 23.13 11.57 -2.25
N GLN A 27 22.62 10.35 -2.19
CA GLN A 27 23.05 9.30 -3.11
C GLN A 27 22.61 9.75 -4.50
N LYS A 28 23.48 10.39 -5.25
CA LYS A 28 23.24 10.95 -6.60
C LYS A 28 22.73 9.93 -7.62
N HIS A 29 22.61 8.66 -7.22
CA HIS A 29 22.17 7.53 -8.04
C HIS A 29 20.66 7.26 -8.00
N HIS A 30 19.92 7.91 -7.08
CA HIS A 30 18.48 7.74 -6.99
C HIS A 30 17.76 8.95 -7.57
N LEU A 31 16.68 8.69 -8.33
CA LEU A 31 15.87 9.76 -8.94
C LEU A 31 15.39 10.78 -7.89
N ARG A 32 14.94 10.32 -6.73
CA ARG A 32 14.48 11.18 -5.63
C ARG A 32 15.54 12.17 -5.17
N SER A 33 16.80 11.80 -5.14
CA SER A 33 17.89 12.70 -4.73
C SER A 33 18.16 13.84 -5.73
N GLN A 34 17.62 13.73 -6.94
CA GLN A 34 17.66 14.76 -7.97
C GLN A 34 16.45 15.70 -7.93
N LEU A 35 15.42 15.36 -7.14
CA LEU A 35 14.20 16.15 -7.01
C LEU A 35 14.28 17.05 -5.80
N HIS A 36 13.78 18.28 -5.96
CA HIS A 36 13.70 19.28 -4.89
C HIS A 36 12.29 19.84 -4.81
N PHE A 37 11.87 20.22 -3.60
CA PHE A 37 10.62 20.95 -3.44
C PHE A 37 10.72 22.30 -4.16
N LYS A 38 9.70 22.61 -4.96
CA LYS A 38 9.58 23.89 -5.63
C LYS A 38 9.34 24.98 -4.58
N LYS A 39 10.32 25.85 -4.38
CA LYS A 39 10.19 26.97 -3.45
C LYS A 39 9.34 28.08 -4.09
N THR A 40 8.37 28.57 -3.35
CA THR A 40 7.60 29.76 -3.71
C THR A 40 8.37 31.02 -3.27
N LYS A 41 8.18 32.14 -3.99
CA LYS A 41 8.82 33.42 -3.63
C LYS A 41 8.24 33.98 -2.33
N ASN A 42 6.96 33.77 -2.07
CA ASN A 42 6.25 34.24 -0.88
C ASN A 42 5.83 33.03 -0.02
N SER A 43 6.17 33.11 1.28
CA SER A 43 5.63 32.16 2.26
C SER A 43 4.23 32.61 2.70
N ILE A 44 3.38 31.67 3.02
CA ILE A 44 2.10 31.95 3.67
C ILE A 44 2.28 31.94 5.20
N PRO A 45 1.44 32.68 5.95
CA PRO A 45 1.43 32.60 7.41
C PRO A 45 1.14 31.18 7.90
N LEU A 46 1.72 30.79 9.04
CA LEU A 46 1.50 29.45 9.62
C LEU A 46 0.02 29.17 9.91
N SER A 47 -0.76 30.21 10.23
CA SER A 47 -2.21 30.12 10.47
C SER A 47 -3.03 29.73 9.22
N GLU A 48 -2.47 29.90 8.03
CA GLU A 48 -3.07 29.50 6.76
C GLU A 48 -2.61 28.11 6.28
N VAL A 49 -1.62 27.53 6.98
CA VAL A 49 -1.14 26.17 6.67
C VAL A 49 -2.12 25.15 7.25
N GLU A 50 -2.42 24.13 6.48
CA GLU A 50 -3.25 23.00 6.93
C GLU A 50 -2.65 22.37 8.19
N SER A 51 -3.51 22.05 9.17
CA SER A 51 -3.05 21.46 10.42
C SER A 51 -2.44 20.06 10.22
N GLU A 52 -1.51 19.69 11.08
CA GLU A 52 -0.88 18.36 11.07
C GLU A 52 -1.91 17.22 11.17
N TYR A 53 -2.99 17.41 11.92
CA TYR A 53 -4.08 16.43 12.06
C TYR A 53 -4.80 16.20 10.72
N GLU A 54 -5.01 17.23 9.92
CA GLU A 54 -5.61 17.07 8.60
C GLU A 54 -4.63 16.45 7.59
N ILE A 55 -3.35 16.80 7.69
CA ILE A 55 -2.29 16.21 6.85
C ILE A 55 -2.19 14.70 7.09
N VAL A 56 -2.15 14.26 8.36
CA VAL A 56 -2.00 12.84 8.73
C VAL A 56 -3.14 11.97 8.20
N LYS A 57 -4.36 12.49 8.08
CA LYS A 57 -5.50 11.75 7.51
C LYS A 57 -5.25 11.22 6.09
N ARG A 58 -4.31 11.81 5.35
CA ARG A 58 -3.92 11.37 4.01
C ARG A 58 -2.87 10.27 4.00
N PHE A 59 -2.24 10.01 5.16
CA PHE A 59 -1.22 8.98 5.27
C PHE A 59 -1.81 7.60 5.54
N LYS A 60 -1.14 6.60 4.95
CA LYS A 60 -1.50 5.19 5.06
C LYS A 60 -0.24 4.37 5.34
N THR A 61 -0.39 3.22 5.98
CA THR A 61 0.72 2.26 6.02
C THR A 61 0.82 1.54 4.68
N GLY A 62 2.03 1.10 4.36
CA GLY A 62 2.19 0.07 3.31
C GLY A 62 1.38 -1.19 3.67
N ALA A 63 1.03 -1.97 2.65
CA ALA A 63 0.32 -3.23 2.83
C ALA A 63 1.28 -4.29 3.39
N MET A 64 1.09 -4.67 4.64
CA MET A 64 1.89 -5.69 5.33
C MET A 64 0.95 -6.74 5.89
N SER A 65 1.05 -7.99 5.38
CA SER A 65 0.09 -9.04 5.71
C SER A 65 0.36 -9.70 7.05
N TYR A 66 -0.72 -10.12 7.72
CA TYR A 66 -0.64 -10.98 8.90
C TYR A 66 0.00 -12.33 8.54
N GLY A 67 1.12 -12.61 9.15
CA GLY A 67 1.98 -13.77 8.85
C GLY A 67 3.26 -13.39 8.10
N SER A 68 3.31 -12.30 7.34
CA SER A 68 4.58 -11.70 6.91
C SER A 68 5.23 -10.91 8.06
N ILE A 69 4.41 -10.25 8.87
CA ILE A 69 4.77 -9.63 10.15
C ILE A 69 3.99 -10.29 11.28
N SER A 70 4.40 -10.04 12.53
CA SER A 70 3.74 -10.57 13.73
C SER A 70 2.35 -9.93 13.95
N GLU A 71 1.55 -10.57 14.79
CA GLU A 71 0.24 -10.04 15.19
C GLU A 71 0.35 -8.72 15.94
N GLU A 72 1.34 -8.62 16.82
CA GLU A 72 1.60 -7.44 17.63
C GLU A 72 1.94 -6.24 16.72
N ALA A 73 2.84 -6.41 15.77
CA ALA A 73 3.21 -5.37 14.82
C ALA A 73 2.02 -4.96 13.94
N HIS A 74 1.28 -5.93 13.42
CA HIS A 74 0.10 -5.69 12.59
C HIS A 74 -1.00 -4.95 13.35
N THR A 75 -1.22 -5.31 14.62
CA THR A 75 -2.20 -4.69 15.50
C THR A 75 -1.75 -3.29 15.94
N CYS A 76 -0.48 -3.14 16.31
CA CYS A 76 0.10 -1.86 16.72
C CYS A 76 -0.06 -0.80 15.63
N MET A 77 0.23 -1.13 14.38
CA MET A 77 0.03 -0.21 13.26
C MET A 77 -1.43 0.18 13.07
N ALA A 78 -2.36 -0.76 13.22
CA ALA A 78 -3.78 -0.46 13.09
C ALA A 78 -4.24 0.53 14.19
N ILE A 79 -3.85 0.28 15.44
CA ILE A 79 -4.15 1.17 16.57
C ILE A 79 -3.55 2.55 16.35
N ALA A 80 -2.25 2.62 16.01
CA ALA A 80 -1.56 3.89 15.80
C ALA A 80 -2.24 4.73 14.71
N MET A 81 -2.52 4.13 13.56
CA MET A 81 -3.16 4.85 12.45
C MET A 81 -4.61 5.24 12.76
N ASN A 82 -5.36 4.41 13.45
CA ASN A 82 -6.72 4.76 13.87
C ASN A 82 -6.73 5.95 14.85
N ARG A 83 -5.80 5.99 15.80
CA ARG A 83 -5.65 7.11 16.77
C ARG A 83 -5.19 8.41 16.09
N LEU A 84 -4.31 8.31 15.11
CA LEU A 84 -3.83 9.45 14.32
C LEU A 84 -4.83 9.94 13.27
N GLY A 85 -5.90 9.18 12.99
CA GLY A 85 -6.83 9.50 11.91
C GLY A 85 -6.35 9.10 10.51
N GLY A 86 -5.19 8.45 10.40
CA GLY A 86 -4.70 7.82 9.17
C GLY A 86 -5.35 6.45 8.91
N LYS A 87 -4.76 5.65 8.03
CA LYS A 87 -5.29 4.32 7.69
C LYS A 87 -4.20 3.28 7.64
N SER A 88 -4.39 2.17 8.35
CA SER A 88 -3.54 0.98 8.18
C SER A 88 -4.11 0.05 7.10
N ASN A 89 -3.22 -0.64 6.39
CA ASN A 89 -3.56 -1.62 5.38
C ASN A 89 -3.31 -3.03 5.93
N SER A 90 -4.32 -3.89 5.88
CA SER A 90 -4.25 -5.28 6.38
C SER A 90 -3.26 -6.17 5.61
N GLY A 91 -2.88 -5.76 4.39
CA GLY A 91 -2.21 -6.67 3.46
C GLY A 91 -3.14 -7.82 3.01
N GLU A 92 -2.60 -8.74 2.23
CA GLU A 92 -3.34 -9.82 1.55
C GLU A 92 -3.60 -11.08 2.40
N GLY A 93 -3.42 -11.01 3.71
CA GLY A 93 -3.50 -12.18 4.61
C GLY A 93 -4.79 -12.30 5.42
N GLY A 94 -5.76 -11.44 5.16
CA GLY A 94 -6.96 -11.35 6.00
C GLY A 94 -6.67 -10.70 7.36
N GLU A 95 -7.65 -10.76 8.22
CA GLU A 95 -7.58 -10.21 9.58
C GLU A 95 -8.42 -11.06 10.52
N LYS A 96 -7.98 -11.22 11.77
CA LYS A 96 -8.74 -12.01 12.76
C LYS A 96 -10.11 -11.36 13.00
N PRO A 97 -11.22 -12.13 13.04
CA PRO A 97 -12.57 -11.59 13.26
C PRO A 97 -12.69 -10.75 14.52
N GLN A 98 -11.98 -11.12 15.60
CA GLN A 98 -11.99 -10.40 16.89
C GLN A 98 -11.43 -8.97 16.81
N ARG A 99 -10.74 -8.62 15.74
CA ARG A 99 -10.22 -7.27 15.51
C ARG A 99 -11.22 -6.37 14.79
N LEU A 100 -12.13 -6.97 14.02
CA LEU A 100 -13.08 -6.23 13.19
C LEU A 100 -14.01 -5.37 14.05
N GLY A 101 -14.23 -4.13 13.62
CA GLY A 101 -15.04 -3.17 14.37
C GLY A 101 -14.42 -2.60 15.66
N THR A 102 -13.19 -2.98 15.99
CA THR A 102 -12.45 -2.47 17.16
C THR A 102 -11.36 -1.47 16.74
N GLU A 103 -10.68 -0.86 17.74
CA GLU A 103 -9.49 -0.03 17.50
C GLU A 103 -8.36 -0.78 16.77
N LYS A 104 -8.37 -2.10 16.80
CA LYS A 104 -7.39 -2.98 16.15
C LYS A 104 -7.71 -3.25 14.69
N ASN A 105 -8.84 -2.78 14.18
CA ASN A 105 -9.28 -2.98 12.80
C ASN A 105 -8.42 -2.18 11.81
N SER A 106 -7.85 -2.84 10.82
CA SER A 106 -7.18 -2.15 9.71
C SER A 106 -8.23 -1.50 8.79
N ALA A 107 -8.14 -0.20 8.58
CA ALA A 107 -9.13 0.56 7.82
C ALA A 107 -9.14 0.20 6.33
N ILE A 108 -8.00 -0.26 5.80
CA ILE A 108 -7.87 -0.70 4.41
C ILE A 108 -7.77 -2.23 4.39
N LYS A 109 -8.67 -2.86 3.65
CA LYS A 109 -8.70 -4.32 3.44
C LYS A 109 -8.18 -4.63 2.04
N GLN A 110 -7.06 -5.36 1.98
CA GLN A 110 -6.48 -5.74 0.70
C GLN A 110 -7.05 -7.06 0.19
N VAL A 111 -7.36 -7.11 -1.11
CA VAL A 111 -7.83 -8.28 -1.85
C VAL A 111 -6.82 -8.55 -2.97
N ALA A 112 -6.12 -9.67 -2.89
CA ALA A 112 -5.17 -10.14 -3.89
C ALA A 112 -5.72 -11.38 -4.62
N SER A 113 -5.02 -11.85 -5.65
CA SER A 113 -5.48 -12.99 -6.46
C SER A 113 -5.73 -14.26 -5.64
N GLY A 114 -4.96 -14.52 -4.59
CA GLY A 114 -5.13 -15.65 -3.70
C GLY A 114 -6.35 -15.59 -2.77
N ARG A 115 -7.00 -14.41 -2.64
CA ARG A 115 -8.20 -14.21 -1.79
C ARG A 115 -8.03 -14.70 -0.33
N PHE A 116 -6.81 -14.78 0.19
CA PHE A 116 -6.56 -15.29 1.54
C PHE A 116 -7.23 -14.44 2.61
N GLY A 117 -8.10 -15.07 3.40
CA GLY A 117 -8.80 -14.42 4.51
C GLY A 117 -9.87 -13.41 4.10
N VAL A 118 -10.27 -13.39 2.83
CA VAL A 118 -11.34 -12.51 2.34
C VAL A 118 -12.70 -13.15 2.67
N THR A 119 -13.40 -12.52 3.61
CA THR A 119 -14.77 -12.88 4.01
C THR A 119 -15.68 -11.68 3.88
N GLU A 120 -16.98 -11.90 3.94
CA GLU A 120 -17.96 -10.81 3.96
C GLU A 120 -17.71 -9.84 5.12
N GLU A 121 -17.51 -10.36 6.34
CA GLU A 121 -17.20 -9.54 7.52
C GLU A 121 -15.94 -8.70 7.34
N TYR A 122 -14.90 -9.29 6.72
CA TYR A 122 -13.67 -8.59 6.40
C TYR A 122 -13.95 -7.41 5.46
N LEU A 123 -14.71 -7.62 4.39
CA LEU A 123 -15.04 -6.59 3.39
C LEU A 123 -15.93 -5.49 3.98
N VAL A 124 -16.97 -5.87 4.74
CA VAL A 124 -17.91 -4.90 5.35
C VAL A 124 -17.23 -4.02 6.40
N SER A 125 -16.20 -4.53 7.09
CA SER A 125 -15.44 -3.75 8.08
C SER A 125 -14.47 -2.72 7.48
N ALA A 126 -14.34 -2.68 6.15
CA ALA A 126 -13.40 -1.80 5.46
C ALA A 126 -13.93 -0.37 5.32
N LYS A 127 -13.07 0.63 5.52
CA LYS A 127 -13.25 2.01 5.01
C LYS A 127 -12.77 2.14 3.56
N GLU A 128 -11.85 1.28 3.18
CA GLU A 128 -11.33 1.19 1.82
C GLU A 128 -10.98 -0.28 1.50
N ILE A 129 -11.39 -0.75 0.35
CA ILE A 129 -11.02 -2.07 -0.18
C ILE A 129 -9.99 -1.84 -1.27
N GLN A 130 -8.84 -2.49 -1.15
CA GLN A 130 -7.76 -2.35 -2.11
C GLN A 130 -7.56 -3.63 -2.91
N ILE A 131 -7.81 -3.56 -4.21
CA ILE A 131 -7.47 -4.63 -5.16
C ILE A 131 -5.97 -4.55 -5.44
N LYS A 132 -5.25 -5.60 -5.11
CA LYS A 132 -3.81 -5.72 -5.37
C LYS A 132 -3.59 -6.41 -6.70
N MET A 133 -3.28 -5.64 -7.75
CA MET A 133 -2.90 -6.21 -9.04
C MET A 133 -1.47 -6.74 -9.03
N ALA A 134 -0.54 -5.97 -8.44
CA ALA A 134 0.86 -6.35 -8.29
C ALA A 134 1.50 -5.52 -7.16
N GLN A 135 2.81 -5.67 -6.95
CA GLN A 135 3.57 -4.87 -6.00
C GLN A 135 4.90 -4.42 -6.60
N GLY A 136 5.27 -3.15 -6.38
CA GLY A 136 6.41 -2.53 -7.03
C GLY A 136 7.76 -3.13 -6.68
N ALA A 137 7.93 -3.64 -5.46
CA ALA A 137 9.18 -4.24 -5.01
C ALA A 137 9.56 -5.53 -5.79
N LYS A 138 8.59 -6.22 -6.38
CA LYS A 138 8.79 -7.42 -7.20
C LYS A 138 7.68 -7.57 -8.25
N PRO A 139 7.65 -6.70 -9.26
CA PRO A 139 6.69 -6.81 -10.35
C PRO A 139 6.76 -8.19 -11.00
N GLY A 140 5.62 -8.80 -11.29
CA GLY A 140 5.54 -10.10 -11.96
C GLY A 140 5.66 -11.35 -11.07
N GLU A 141 6.04 -11.23 -9.78
CA GLU A 141 6.13 -12.41 -8.88
C GLU A 141 4.90 -12.59 -7.98
N GLY A 142 4.19 -11.51 -7.64
CA GLY A 142 3.04 -11.54 -6.74
C GLY A 142 3.37 -11.76 -5.27
N GLY A 143 2.34 -12.07 -4.48
CA GLY A 143 2.45 -12.35 -3.06
C GLY A 143 2.91 -13.78 -2.78
N HIS A 144 3.74 -13.95 -1.76
CA HIS A 144 4.23 -15.25 -1.34
C HIS A 144 4.43 -15.27 0.18
N LEU A 145 3.95 -16.32 0.83
CA LEU A 145 4.25 -16.63 2.23
C LEU A 145 4.84 -18.03 2.34
N PRO A 146 6.12 -18.18 2.75
CA PRO A 146 6.75 -19.48 2.91
C PRO A 146 6.03 -20.35 3.94
N GLY A 147 5.94 -21.66 3.71
CA GLY A 147 5.24 -22.62 4.57
C GLY A 147 5.70 -22.55 6.03
N LYS A 148 6.99 -22.32 6.28
CA LYS A 148 7.55 -22.15 7.64
C LYS A 148 6.96 -20.98 8.43
N LYS A 149 6.32 -19.99 7.76
CA LYS A 149 5.61 -18.88 8.37
C LYS A 149 4.10 -19.11 8.47
N VAL A 150 3.58 -20.16 7.84
CA VAL A 150 2.17 -20.51 7.86
C VAL A 150 1.86 -21.36 9.11
N TYR A 151 1.93 -20.70 10.27
CA TYR A 151 1.56 -21.30 11.55
C TYR A 151 0.04 -21.61 11.59
N PRO A 152 -0.44 -22.51 12.49
CA PRO A 152 -1.86 -22.86 12.57
C PRO A 152 -2.80 -21.66 12.69
N TRP A 153 -2.43 -20.64 13.47
CA TRP A 153 -3.24 -19.43 13.62
C TRP A 153 -3.22 -18.52 12.39
N ILE A 154 -2.12 -18.52 11.61
CA ILE A 154 -2.04 -17.82 10.32
C ILE A 154 -2.90 -18.55 9.28
N ALA A 155 -2.75 -19.87 9.20
CA ALA A 155 -3.55 -20.70 8.29
C ALA A 155 -5.05 -20.55 8.54
N LYS A 156 -5.46 -20.52 9.83
CA LYS A 156 -6.86 -20.29 10.21
C LYS A 156 -7.39 -18.96 9.68
N THR A 157 -6.62 -17.87 9.81
CA THR A 157 -7.03 -16.53 9.34
C THR A 157 -7.05 -16.44 7.82
N ARG A 158 -6.17 -17.18 7.15
CA ARG A 158 -6.06 -17.19 5.68
C ARG A 158 -6.93 -18.25 4.99
N TYR A 159 -7.65 -19.07 5.76
CA TYR A 159 -8.40 -20.22 5.26
C TYR A 159 -7.53 -21.17 4.43
N SER A 160 -6.38 -21.54 4.99
CA SER A 160 -5.35 -22.34 4.33
C SER A 160 -4.84 -23.47 5.23
N THR A 161 -3.88 -24.26 4.73
CA THR A 161 -3.29 -25.39 5.46
C THR A 161 -1.99 -24.98 6.15
N PRO A 162 -1.81 -25.25 7.45
CA PRO A 162 -0.56 -24.99 8.15
C PRO A 162 0.65 -25.66 7.48
N GLY A 163 1.76 -24.94 7.44
CA GLY A 163 3.03 -25.45 6.90
C GLY A 163 3.11 -25.49 5.37
N VAL A 164 2.03 -25.20 4.65
CA VAL A 164 2.01 -25.14 3.19
C VAL A 164 2.27 -23.70 2.72
N SER A 165 3.22 -23.52 1.78
CA SER A 165 3.51 -22.21 1.19
C SER A 165 2.32 -21.68 0.42
N LEU A 166 2.05 -20.38 0.55
CA LEU A 166 0.93 -19.70 -0.09
C LEU A 166 1.45 -18.76 -1.17
N ILE A 167 0.81 -18.79 -2.33
CA ILE A 167 1.14 -17.95 -3.48
C ILE A 167 -0.10 -17.18 -3.91
N SER A 168 0.08 -15.90 -4.19
CA SER A 168 -0.92 -15.01 -4.73
C SER A 168 -0.32 -14.38 -6.00
N PRO A 169 -0.44 -15.06 -7.16
CA PRO A 169 0.22 -14.60 -8.38
C PRO A 169 -0.35 -13.28 -8.90
N PRO A 170 0.45 -12.46 -9.59
CA PRO A 170 -0.01 -11.31 -10.33
C PRO A 170 -0.22 -11.68 -11.81
N PRO A 171 -1.13 -11.07 -12.51
CA PRO A 171 -2.35 -10.44 -12.00
C PRO A 171 -3.32 -11.45 -11.41
N HIS A 172 -4.51 -11.02 -11.00
CA HIS A 172 -5.56 -11.95 -10.62
C HIS A 172 -5.85 -12.93 -11.75
N HIS A 173 -6.02 -14.24 -11.46
CA HIS A 173 -6.27 -15.27 -12.48
C HIS A 173 -7.57 -15.07 -13.25
N ASP A 174 -8.51 -14.33 -12.67
CA ASP A 174 -9.84 -14.03 -13.21
C ASP A 174 -9.94 -12.63 -13.83
N ILE A 175 -8.82 -11.93 -13.97
CA ILE A 175 -8.76 -10.57 -14.55
C ILE A 175 -7.79 -10.58 -15.72
N TYR A 176 -8.35 -10.50 -16.94
CA TYR A 176 -7.62 -10.46 -18.20
C TYR A 176 -7.82 -9.17 -18.97
N SER A 177 -8.77 -8.32 -18.52
CA SER A 177 -9.12 -7.07 -19.16
C SER A 177 -9.54 -6.01 -18.12
N ILE A 178 -9.72 -4.77 -18.57
CA ILE A 178 -10.30 -3.69 -17.74
C ILE A 178 -11.75 -3.99 -17.39
N GLU A 179 -12.47 -4.67 -18.25
CA GLU A 179 -13.86 -5.08 -18.03
C GLU A 179 -13.98 -6.10 -16.89
N ASP A 180 -13.07 -7.06 -16.83
CA ASP A 180 -13.01 -8.02 -15.71
C ASP A 180 -12.69 -7.31 -14.39
N LEU A 181 -11.77 -6.35 -14.43
CA LEU A 181 -11.47 -5.51 -13.27
C LEU A 181 -12.69 -4.66 -12.85
N ALA A 182 -13.42 -4.10 -13.82
CA ALA A 182 -14.65 -3.34 -13.56
C ALA A 182 -15.71 -4.21 -12.88
N GLN A 183 -15.84 -5.47 -13.27
CA GLN A 183 -16.73 -6.42 -12.60
C GLN A 183 -16.31 -6.65 -11.15
N LEU A 184 -15.02 -6.88 -10.87
CA LEU A 184 -14.55 -7.04 -9.50
C LEU A 184 -14.75 -5.76 -8.66
N ILE A 185 -14.52 -4.58 -9.24
CA ILE A 185 -14.79 -3.30 -8.58
C ILE A 185 -16.27 -3.19 -8.22
N TYR A 186 -17.15 -3.54 -9.15
CA TYR A 186 -18.60 -3.52 -8.94
C TYR A 186 -19.02 -4.49 -7.82
N ASP A 187 -18.52 -5.72 -7.83
CA ASP A 187 -18.84 -6.73 -6.83
C ASP A 187 -18.39 -6.29 -5.42
N LEU A 188 -17.16 -5.78 -5.30
CA LEU A 188 -16.66 -5.26 -4.03
C LEU A 188 -17.43 -4.02 -3.56
N LYS A 189 -17.88 -3.17 -4.48
CA LYS A 189 -18.72 -2.02 -4.15
C LYS A 189 -20.10 -2.43 -3.68
N ASN A 190 -20.66 -3.52 -4.22
CA ASN A 190 -21.92 -4.10 -3.73
C ASN A 190 -21.75 -4.76 -2.36
N ALA A 191 -20.62 -5.44 -2.12
CA ALA A 191 -20.31 -6.01 -0.81
C ALA A 191 -20.19 -4.93 0.29
N ASN A 192 -19.61 -3.77 -0.04
CA ASN A 192 -19.51 -2.65 0.87
C ASN A 192 -19.68 -1.30 0.13
N PRO A 193 -20.93 -0.79 0.01
CA PRO A 193 -21.22 0.47 -0.69
C PRO A 193 -20.55 1.70 -0.06
N GLN A 194 -20.19 1.64 1.21
CA GLN A 194 -19.57 2.76 1.93
C GLN A 194 -18.04 2.81 1.73
N ALA A 195 -17.41 1.69 1.36
CA ALA A 195 -15.98 1.64 1.16
C ALA A 195 -15.55 2.32 -0.15
N ARG A 196 -14.42 2.99 -0.10
CA ARG A 196 -13.72 3.39 -1.33
C ARG A 196 -13.09 2.15 -1.95
N ILE A 197 -13.07 2.09 -3.29
CA ILE A 197 -12.34 1.04 -3.99
C ILE A 197 -11.03 1.61 -4.51
N SER A 198 -9.94 1.01 -4.06
CA SER A 198 -8.57 1.32 -4.44
C SER A 198 -8.02 0.21 -5.34
N VAL A 199 -7.28 0.59 -6.37
CA VAL A 199 -6.54 -0.37 -7.19
C VAL A 199 -5.05 -0.06 -7.09
N LYS A 200 -4.27 -1.04 -6.62
CA LYS A 200 -2.81 -0.94 -6.53
C LYS A 200 -2.17 -1.42 -7.81
N LEU A 201 -1.50 -0.49 -8.49
CA LEU A 201 -0.71 -0.68 -9.70
C LEU A 201 0.78 -0.55 -9.39
N VAL A 202 1.61 -0.95 -10.33
CA VAL A 202 3.07 -0.82 -10.25
C VAL A 202 3.54 0.34 -11.11
N SER A 203 4.55 1.07 -10.63
CA SER A 203 5.28 2.04 -11.43
C SER A 203 6.06 1.31 -12.53
N GLU A 204 5.52 1.31 -13.73
CA GLU A 204 6.10 0.70 -14.93
C GLU A 204 5.69 1.48 -16.18
N ALA A 205 6.37 1.21 -17.30
CA ALA A 205 6.01 1.84 -18.56
C ALA A 205 4.58 1.47 -18.98
N GLY A 206 3.77 2.50 -19.31
CA GLY A 206 2.36 2.30 -19.68
C GLY A 206 1.36 2.38 -18.51
N VAL A 207 1.81 2.53 -17.28
CA VAL A 207 0.92 2.61 -16.11
C VAL A 207 -0.12 3.75 -16.21
N GLY A 208 0.19 4.81 -16.96
CA GLY A 208 -0.76 5.91 -17.20
C GLY A 208 -2.02 5.46 -17.94
N THR A 209 -1.87 4.63 -18.97
CA THR A 209 -2.99 4.04 -19.71
C THR A 209 -3.80 3.11 -18.81
N ILE A 210 -3.12 2.29 -18.02
CA ILE A 210 -3.78 1.38 -17.05
C ILE A 210 -4.55 2.19 -16.01
N ALA A 211 -3.96 3.25 -15.46
CA ALA A 211 -4.62 4.14 -14.49
C ALA A 211 -5.90 4.78 -15.06
N SER A 212 -5.88 5.20 -16.34
CA SER A 212 -7.06 5.73 -17.03
C SER A 212 -8.15 4.65 -17.20
N GLY A 213 -7.76 3.42 -17.55
CA GLY A 213 -8.69 2.28 -17.59
C GLY A 213 -9.32 1.99 -16.24
N VAL A 214 -8.52 1.96 -15.17
CA VAL A 214 -8.96 1.76 -13.78
C VAL A 214 -9.93 2.86 -13.33
N ALA A 215 -9.67 4.12 -13.69
CA ALA A 215 -10.57 5.23 -13.40
C ALA A 215 -11.92 5.09 -14.11
N LYS A 216 -11.90 4.65 -15.39
CA LYS A 216 -13.13 4.35 -16.15
C LYS A 216 -13.88 3.14 -15.59
N ALA A 217 -13.19 2.15 -15.07
CA ALA A 217 -13.76 0.98 -14.41
C ALA A 217 -14.45 1.28 -13.07
N GLY A 218 -14.36 2.52 -12.57
CA GLY A 218 -15.09 2.97 -11.38
C GLY A 218 -14.31 2.91 -10.07
N ALA A 219 -13.00 2.69 -10.10
CA ALA A 219 -12.16 2.84 -8.91
C ALA A 219 -12.16 4.30 -8.43
N THR A 220 -12.11 4.49 -7.12
CA THR A 220 -12.04 5.82 -6.49
C THR A 220 -10.62 6.24 -6.13
N VAL A 221 -9.73 5.26 -6.00
CA VAL A 221 -8.32 5.46 -5.66
C VAL A 221 -7.43 4.64 -6.59
N VAL A 222 -6.38 5.24 -7.09
CA VAL A 222 -5.31 4.57 -7.84
C VAL A 222 -4.02 4.74 -7.05
N LEU A 223 -3.43 3.63 -6.62
CA LEU A 223 -2.15 3.63 -5.91
C LEU A 223 -1.05 3.17 -6.86
N ILE A 224 -0.02 3.99 -7.01
CA ILE A 224 1.18 3.71 -7.81
C ILE A 224 2.30 3.25 -6.86
N SER A 225 2.68 2.00 -6.97
CA SER A 225 3.70 1.37 -6.12
C SER A 225 5.08 1.42 -6.77
N GLY A 226 6.05 1.97 -6.04
CA GLY A 226 7.45 2.03 -6.49
C GLY A 226 8.25 0.77 -6.15
N TYR A 227 9.51 0.77 -6.54
CA TYR A 227 10.42 -0.39 -6.45
C TYR A 227 10.86 -0.75 -5.03
N ASP A 228 10.80 0.19 -4.10
CA ASP A 228 11.30 -0.02 -2.74
C ASP A 228 10.19 -0.55 -1.84
N GLY A 229 10.56 -1.38 -0.90
CA GLY A 229 9.63 -1.96 0.07
C GLY A 229 10.07 -3.33 0.53
N GLY A 230 9.55 -3.72 1.70
CA GLY A 230 9.79 -5.04 2.28
C GLY A 230 8.96 -6.11 1.58
N THR A 231 9.57 -7.27 1.39
CA THR A 231 8.84 -8.47 1.00
C THR A 231 9.43 -9.68 1.71
N GLY A 232 8.56 -10.48 2.34
CA GLY A 232 9.01 -11.58 3.19
C GLY A 232 9.58 -12.79 2.45
N ALA A 233 9.54 -12.81 1.11
CA ALA A 233 9.83 -14.00 0.33
C ALA A 233 10.41 -13.76 -1.07
N ALA A 234 10.73 -12.53 -1.45
CA ALA A 234 11.32 -12.26 -2.76
C ALA A 234 12.82 -12.59 -2.77
N SER A 235 13.33 -12.98 -3.93
CA SER A 235 14.77 -13.08 -4.17
C SER A 235 15.42 -11.70 -4.12
N GLN A 236 16.69 -11.63 -3.77
CA GLN A 236 17.42 -10.35 -3.76
C GLN A 236 17.52 -9.73 -5.15
N SER A 237 17.63 -10.56 -6.19
CA SER A 237 17.64 -10.08 -7.59
C SER A 237 16.36 -9.31 -7.94
N SER A 238 15.20 -9.80 -7.53
CA SER A 238 13.92 -9.09 -7.77
C SER A 238 13.85 -7.77 -7.01
N ILE A 239 14.26 -7.77 -5.74
CA ILE A 239 14.22 -6.56 -4.89
C ILE A 239 15.14 -5.47 -5.44
N HIS A 240 16.31 -5.85 -5.98
CA HIS A 240 17.31 -4.87 -6.40
C HIS A 240 17.18 -4.43 -7.87
N HIS A 241 16.51 -5.21 -8.72
CA HIS A 241 16.65 -5.02 -10.16
C HIS A 241 15.34 -4.98 -10.96
N ALA A 242 14.18 -5.14 -10.30
CA ALA A 242 12.92 -5.34 -11.04
C ALA A 242 11.96 -4.15 -11.04
N GLY A 243 11.94 -3.28 -10.06
CA GLY A 243 10.97 -2.19 -9.95
C GLY A 243 11.48 -0.85 -10.45
N LEU A 244 10.55 0.11 -10.67
CA LEU A 244 10.83 1.50 -11.01
C LEU A 244 10.44 2.45 -9.89
N PRO A 245 11.06 3.66 -9.80
CA PRO A 245 10.65 4.68 -8.84
C PRO A 245 9.19 5.09 -9.04
N TRP A 246 8.44 5.28 -7.96
CA TRP A 246 7.03 5.70 -8.05
C TRP A 246 6.87 7.07 -8.70
N GLU A 247 7.87 7.94 -8.61
CA GLU A 247 7.86 9.28 -9.19
C GLU A 247 7.61 9.27 -10.71
N LEU A 248 8.18 8.28 -11.41
CA LEU A 248 7.95 8.09 -12.85
C LEU A 248 6.52 7.65 -13.13
N GLY A 249 6.06 6.63 -12.43
CA GLY A 249 4.69 6.11 -12.59
C GLY A 249 3.63 7.14 -12.20
N LEU A 250 3.87 7.91 -11.13
CA LEU A 250 2.98 8.99 -10.72
C LEU A 250 2.86 10.06 -11.80
N ALA A 251 3.99 10.52 -12.35
CA ALA A 251 3.99 11.53 -13.40
C ALA A 251 3.21 11.06 -14.62
N GLN A 252 3.46 9.84 -15.08
CA GLN A 252 2.77 9.25 -16.21
C GLN A 252 1.27 9.06 -15.96
N ALA A 253 0.90 8.54 -14.79
CA ALA A 253 -0.51 8.36 -14.42
C ALA A 253 -1.24 9.70 -14.31
N HIS A 254 -0.62 10.70 -13.67
CA HIS A 254 -1.20 12.02 -13.54
C HIS A 254 -1.45 12.68 -14.90
N GLN A 255 -0.44 12.70 -15.77
CA GLN A 255 -0.54 13.31 -17.10
C GLN A 255 -1.62 12.62 -17.95
N ASN A 256 -1.60 11.29 -18.00
CA ASN A 256 -2.56 10.52 -18.79
C ASN A 256 -4.01 10.72 -18.30
N LEU A 257 -4.21 10.77 -16.98
CA LEU A 257 -5.53 11.07 -16.39
C LEU A 257 -5.99 12.50 -16.71
N VAL A 258 -5.09 13.48 -16.75
CA VAL A 258 -5.42 14.87 -17.14
C VAL A 258 -5.81 14.92 -18.60
N GLU A 259 -5.00 14.36 -19.50
CA GLU A 259 -5.24 14.31 -20.96
C GLU A 259 -6.58 13.65 -21.31
N ASN A 260 -6.99 12.66 -20.53
CA ASN A 260 -8.26 11.95 -20.72
C ASN A 260 -9.45 12.55 -19.94
N GLY A 261 -9.29 13.68 -19.24
CA GLY A 261 -10.35 14.30 -18.44
C GLY A 261 -10.80 13.46 -17.24
N LEU A 262 -9.94 12.57 -16.74
CA LEU A 262 -10.26 11.62 -15.67
C LEU A 262 -9.62 11.99 -14.32
N ARG A 263 -8.70 12.97 -14.29
CA ARG A 263 -7.91 13.26 -13.09
C ARG A 263 -8.75 13.60 -11.85
N SER A 264 -9.88 14.28 -12.05
CA SER A 264 -10.78 14.66 -10.95
C SER A 264 -11.64 13.51 -10.41
N ARG A 265 -11.68 12.38 -11.12
CA ARG A 265 -12.51 11.22 -10.73
C ARG A 265 -11.84 10.32 -9.70
N VAL A 266 -10.52 10.38 -9.58
CA VAL A 266 -9.74 9.48 -8.74
C VAL A 266 -8.76 10.23 -7.85
N LEU A 267 -8.55 9.71 -6.67
CA LEU A 267 -7.42 10.05 -5.81
C LEU A 267 -6.21 9.23 -6.25
N ILE A 268 -5.06 9.87 -6.45
CA ILE A 268 -3.80 9.16 -6.71
C ILE A 268 -3.01 9.09 -5.41
N GLU A 269 -2.47 7.91 -5.13
CA GLU A 269 -1.62 7.63 -3.98
C GLU A 269 -0.33 6.96 -4.44
N THR A 270 0.71 7.01 -3.62
CA THR A 270 1.98 6.36 -3.89
C THR A 270 2.49 5.62 -2.66
N ASP A 271 3.18 4.51 -2.88
CA ASP A 271 3.99 3.81 -1.88
C ASP A 271 5.29 3.29 -2.52
N GLY A 272 6.17 2.68 -1.71
CA GLY A 272 7.38 2.05 -2.21
C GLY A 272 8.48 3.04 -2.58
N LYS A 273 8.67 4.03 -1.72
CA LYS A 273 9.77 5.03 -1.68
C LYS A 273 9.92 5.84 -2.96
#